data_f34fdb2c0d6a620fd4e583379ea54b73
#
_entry.id   f34fdb2c0d6a620fd4e583379ea54b73
#
_cell.length_a   1.000
_cell.length_b   1.000
_cell.length_c   1.000
_cell.angle_alpha   90.00
_cell.angle_beta   90.00
_cell.angle_gamma   90.00
#
_symmetry.space_group_name_H-M   'P 1'
#
loop_
_entity.id
_entity.type
_entity.pdbx_description
1 polymer ?
#
loop_
_entity_poly.entity_id
_entity_poly.type
_entity_poly.pdbx_seq_one_letter_code
_entity_poly.pdbx_strand_id
1 'polypeptide(L)'
;MTLFLPGQEQRTRVASAIAALLATAFVVLAITGTARMYTPVPYWDMWSATLGFYMAVNDGASWLWWAQHNEHRIVLSRLLFWLDYEIFGGKSIFLLVMNYVIVAMAVVLFWRISRAQLAHLSDPARRNTVFFTTCFLVAWLYQWMQQENLAWAFQSQFFLAQLLPLCAFYVLHKSALNDKAQLTFVAACLLGITSAGTMANGILALPLMVAYALIAR
;
A
#
# COMPACT_ATOMS: atom_id res chain seq x y z
N MET A 1 14.88 -27.93 23.76
CA MET A 1 13.73 -27.97 24.69
C MET A 1 13.82 -26.69 25.53
N THR A 2 13.20 -25.60 25.07
CA THR A 2 13.20 -24.31 25.77
C THR A 2 12.16 -24.37 26.89
N LEU A 3 12.62 -24.43 28.11
CA LEU A 3 11.80 -24.36 29.35
C LEU A 3 11.15 -22.94 29.38
N PHE A 4 9.90 -22.84 28.96
CA PHE A 4 9.10 -21.64 29.21
C PHE A 4 8.80 -21.58 30.71
N LEU A 5 9.27 -20.54 31.37
CA LEU A 5 8.94 -20.28 32.79
C LEU A 5 7.42 -20.10 32.94
N PRO A 6 6.80 -20.67 33.98
CA PRO A 6 5.40 -20.40 34.29
C PRO A 6 5.18 -18.88 34.41
N GLY A 7 4.25 -18.32 33.62
CA GLY A 7 3.99 -16.87 33.51
C GLY A 7 4.49 -16.22 32.25
N GLN A 8 5.44 -16.79 31.51
CA GLN A 8 5.92 -16.21 30.25
C GLN A 8 4.85 -16.26 29.15
N GLU A 9 4.10 -17.36 29.07
CA GLU A 9 2.96 -17.46 28.16
C GLU A 9 1.87 -16.43 28.45
N GLN A 10 1.57 -16.22 29.74
CA GLN A 10 0.56 -15.22 30.16
C GLN A 10 1.01 -13.80 29.77
N ARG A 11 2.27 -13.45 30.01
CA ARG A 11 2.84 -12.15 29.61
C ARG A 11 2.77 -11.94 28.09
N THR A 12 3.09 -12.97 27.30
CA THR A 12 3.01 -12.91 25.85
C THR A 12 1.57 -12.73 25.36
N ARG A 13 0.59 -13.42 25.97
CA ARG A 13 -0.82 -13.28 25.63
C ARG A 13 -1.34 -11.87 25.96
N VAL A 14 -0.99 -11.32 27.12
CA VAL A 14 -1.37 -9.95 27.51
C VAL A 14 -0.75 -8.93 26.57
N ALA A 15 0.54 -9.05 26.27
CA ALA A 15 1.22 -8.16 25.33
C ALA A 15 0.61 -8.23 23.92
N SER A 16 0.26 -9.44 23.46
CA SER A 16 -0.43 -9.64 22.16
C SER A 16 -1.81 -8.98 22.14
N ALA A 17 -2.57 -9.10 23.23
CA ALA A 17 -3.89 -8.45 23.33
C ALA A 17 -3.76 -6.92 23.31
N ILE A 18 -2.77 -6.37 24.03
CA ILE A 18 -2.49 -4.93 24.02
C ILE A 18 -2.09 -4.46 22.61
N ALA A 19 -1.20 -5.17 21.93
CA ALA A 19 -0.78 -4.83 20.58
C ALA A 19 -1.96 -4.84 19.58
N ALA A 20 -2.83 -5.86 19.66
CA ALA A 20 -4.03 -5.94 18.85
C ALA A 20 -5.01 -4.81 19.15
N LEU A 21 -5.22 -4.49 20.44
CA LEU A 21 -6.09 -3.40 20.86
C LEU A 21 -5.60 -2.05 20.32
N LEU A 22 -4.31 -1.77 20.46
CA LEU A 22 -3.70 -0.55 19.92
C LEU A 22 -3.84 -0.47 18.40
N ALA A 23 -3.51 -1.54 17.66
CA ALA A 23 -3.67 -1.58 16.21
C ALA A 23 -5.13 -1.32 15.80
N THR A 24 -6.09 -1.96 16.48
CA THR A 24 -7.51 -1.75 16.24
C THR A 24 -7.92 -0.30 16.54
N ALA A 25 -7.45 0.27 17.65
CA ALA A 25 -7.75 1.65 18.01
C ALA A 25 -7.26 2.64 16.95
N PHE A 26 -6.04 2.45 16.39
CA PHE A 26 -5.53 3.30 15.32
C PHE A 26 -6.38 3.19 14.04
N VAL A 27 -6.78 1.98 13.64
CA VAL A 27 -7.68 1.79 12.48
C VAL A 27 -9.03 2.46 12.71
N VAL A 28 -9.65 2.27 13.87
CA VAL A 28 -10.93 2.89 14.22
C VAL A 28 -10.81 4.41 14.22
N LEU A 29 -9.72 4.94 14.79
CA LEU A 29 -9.45 6.39 14.79
C LEU A 29 -9.31 6.93 13.36
N ALA A 30 -8.57 6.23 12.50
CA ALA A 30 -8.40 6.60 11.10
C ALA A 30 -9.75 6.62 10.37
N ILE A 31 -10.54 5.55 10.47
CA ILE A 31 -11.85 5.46 9.81
C ILE A 31 -12.81 6.53 10.32
N THR A 32 -12.91 6.71 11.62
CA THR A 32 -13.81 7.71 12.22
C THR A 32 -13.36 9.14 11.91
N GLY A 33 -12.05 9.40 11.88
CA GLY A 33 -11.48 10.67 11.49
C GLY A 33 -11.79 10.99 10.02
N THR A 34 -11.54 10.04 9.10
CA THR A 34 -11.89 10.16 7.68
C THR A 34 -13.38 10.40 7.48
N ALA A 35 -14.24 9.66 8.18
CA ALA A 35 -15.69 9.83 8.10
C ALA A 35 -16.15 11.22 8.56
N ARG A 36 -15.48 11.80 9.56
CA ARG A 36 -15.78 13.17 10.04
C ARG A 36 -15.27 14.27 9.13
N MET A 37 -14.17 14.01 8.41
CA MET A 37 -13.59 14.97 7.45
C MET A 37 -14.18 14.81 6.05
N TYR A 38 -15.00 13.81 5.82
CA TYR A 38 -15.56 13.53 4.51
C TYR A 38 -16.38 14.69 3.98
N THR A 39 -16.11 15.06 2.73
CA THR A 39 -16.93 15.96 1.92
C THR A 39 -17.00 15.41 0.49
N PRO A 40 -18.17 15.43 -0.17
CA PRO A 40 -18.31 15.09 -1.57
C PRO A 40 -17.80 16.19 -2.52
N VAL A 41 -17.50 17.37 -1.99
CA VAL A 41 -17.02 18.51 -2.79
C VAL A 41 -15.53 18.31 -3.07
N PRO A 42 -15.08 18.39 -4.34
CA PRO A 42 -13.66 18.32 -4.67
C PRO A 42 -12.87 19.37 -3.89
N TYR A 43 -11.70 18.97 -3.40
CA TYR A 43 -10.83 19.82 -2.61
C TYR A 43 -9.47 19.95 -3.32
N TRP A 44 -9.00 21.20 -3.44
CA TRP A 44 -7.69 21.55 -4.00
C TRP A 44 -7.47 20.95 -5.41
N ASP A 45 -6.41 20.11 -5.56
CA ASP A 45 -6.04 19.48 -6.84
C ASP A 45 -7.15 18.57 -7.44
N MET A 46 -8.12 18.17 -6.65
CA MET A 46 -9.22 17.34 -7.13
C MET A 46 -10.06 18.05 -8.20
N TRP A 47 -10.14 19.38 -8.18
CA TRP A 47 -10.87 20.10 -9.22
C TRP A 47 -10.29 19.88 -10.61
N SER A 48 -8.96 19.94 -10.74
CA SER A 48 -8.28 19.76 -12.04
C SER A 48 -7.92 18.32 -12.32
N ALA A 49 -7.40 17.58 -11.32
CA ALA A 49 -6.82 16.26 -11.52
C ALA A 49 -7.82 15.11 -11.41
N THR A 50 -8.99 15.30 -10.83
CA THR A 50 -10.07 14.30 -10.81
C THR A 50 -11.24 14.73 -11.70
N LEU A 51 -12.00 15.75 -11.34
CA LEU A 51 -13.18 16.19 -12.09
C LEU A 51 -12.79 16.75 -13.47
N GLY A 52 -11.85 17.68 -13.53
CA GLY A 52 -11.38 18.26 -14.80
C GLY A 52 -10.78 17.20 -15.74
N PHE A 53 -10.00 16.27 -15.18
CA PHE A 53 -9.48 15.13 -15.93
C PHE A 53 -10.61 14.26 -16.49
N TYR A 54 -11.59 13.87 -15.67
CA TYR A 54 -12.73 13.04 -16.10
C TYR A 54 -13.51 13.71 -17.24
N MET A 55 -13.87 14.98 -17.07
CA MET A 55 -14.62 15.73 -18.10
C MET A 55 -13.83 15.79 -19.40
N ALA A 56 -12.57 16.19 -19.35
CA ALA A 56 -11.74 16.35 -20.55
C ALA A 56 -11.49 15.03 -21.31
N VAL A 57 -11.31 13.91 -20.58
CA VAL A 57 -11.15 12.59 -21.21
C VAL A 57 -12.45 12.17 -21.91
N ASN A 58 -13.61 12.40 -21.31
CA ASN A 58 -14.89 12.11 -21.94
C ASN A 58 -15.19 13.02 -23.14
N ASP A 59 -14.64 14.22 -23.17
CA ASP A 59 -14.66 15.14 -24.33
C ASP A 59 -13.61 14.79 -25.40
N GLY A 60 -12.89 13.65 -25.25
CA GLY A 60 -11.96 13.11 -26.25
C GLY A 60 -10.48 13.40 -26.03
N ALA A 61 -10.09 14.08 -24.93
CA ALA A 61 -8.68 14.37 -24.62
C ALA A 61 -7.95 13.13 -24.03
N SER A 62 -7.90 12.04 -24.79
CA SER A 62 -7.31 10.75 -24.35
C SER A 62 -5.83 10.83 -23.95
N TRP A 63 -5.07 11.80 -24.48
CA TRP A 63 -3.68 12.03 -24.09
C TRP A 63 -3.50 12.36 -22.61
N LEU A 64 -4.55 12.86 -21.92
CA LEU A 64 -4.52 13.19 -20.51
C LEU A 64 -4.29 11.97 -19.62
N TRP A 65 -4.57 10.75 -20.07
CA TRP A 65 -4.23 9.55 -19.31
C TRP A 65 -2.74 9.48 -18.97
N TRP A 66 -1.88 9.96 -19.87
CA TRP A 66 -0.42 9.93 -19.70
C TRP A 66 0.19 11.29 -19.38
N ALA A 67 -0.57 12.37 -19.43
CA ALA A 67 -0.08 13.72 -19.14
C ALA A 67 0.48 13.81 -17.70
N GLN A 68 1.37 14.75 -17.47
CA GLN A 68 1.84 15.08 -16.14
C GLN A 68 0.74 15.79 -15.34
N HIS A 69 0.74 15.56 -14.04
CA HIS A 69 0.10 16.38 -13.03
C HIS A 69 1.21 16.88 -12.12
N ASN A 70 1.47 18.18 -12.14
CA ASN A 70 2.70 18.75 -11.59
C ASN A 70 3.94 18.01 -12.13
N GLU A 71 4.82 17.51 -11.26
CA GLU A 71 6.02 16.75 -11.64
C GLU A 71 5.77 15.24 -11.84
N HIS A 72 4.53 14.77 -11.70
CA HIS A 72 4.22 13.36 -11.59
C HIS A 72 3.36 12.84 -12.74
N ARG A 73 3.56 11.57 -13.11
CA ARG A 73 2.61 10.82 -13.93
C ARG A 73 1.82 9.89 -13.03
N ILE A 74 0.54 10.19 -12.83
CA ILE A 74 -0.34 9.49 -11.86
C ILE A 74 -1.37 8.60 -12.57
N VAL A 75 -0.93 7.85 -13.57
CA VAL A 75 -1.79 7.08 -14.48
C VAL A 75 -2.73 6.13 -13.73
N LEU A 76 -2.20 5.40 -12.73
CA LEU A 76 -3.00 4.45 -11.96
C LEU A 76 -4.04 5.14 -11.08
N SER A 77 -3.69 6.28 -10.48
CA SER A 77 -4.65 7.06 -9.71
C SER A 77 -5.71 7.69 -10.61
N ARG A 78 -5.35 8.10 -11.82
CA ARG A 78 -6.33 8.57 -12.82
C ARG A 78 -7.35 7.48 -13.18
N LEU A 79 -6.92 6.23 -13.26
CA LEU A 79 -7.87 5.12 -13.45
C LEU A 79 -8.87 5.05 -12.29
N LEU A 80 -8.40 5.17 -11.05
CA LEU A 80 -9.28 5.21 -9.88
C LEU A 80 -10.20 6.43 -9.90
N PHE A 81 -9.68 7.61 -10.26
CA PHE A 81 -10.48 8.85 -10.38
C PHE A 81 -11.57 8.71 -11.44
N TRP A 82 -11.23 8.19 -12.61
CA TRP A 82 -12.19 7.95 -13.68
C TRP A 82 -13.28 6.95 -13.22
N LEU A 83 -12.91 5.85 -12.56
CA LEU A 83 -13.86 4.87 -12.03
C LEU A 83 -14.80 5.49 -10.99
N ASP A 84 -14.31 6.38 -10.12
CA ASP A 84 -15.15 7.05 -9.12
C ASP A 84 -16.27 7.86 -9.78
N TYR A 85 -15.97 8.62 -10.82
CA TYR A 85 -16.97 9.39 -11.56
C TYR A 85 -17.87 8.52 -12.42
N GLU A 86 -17.31 7.58 -13.18
CA GLU A 86 -18.05 6.78 -14.15
C GLU A 86 -19.01 5.76 -13.48
N ILE A 87 -18.56 5.14 -12.38
CA ILE A 87 -19.30 4.02 -11.75
C ILE A 87 -19.87 4.39 -10.39
N PHE A 88 -19.13 5.18 -9.58
CA PHE A 88 -19.49 5.45 -8.18
C PHE A 88 -20.09 6.84 -7.95
N GLY A 89 -20.36 7.59 -9.03
CA GLY A 89 -21.08 8.86 -9.01
C GLY A 89 -20.28 10.06 -8.49
N GLY A 90 -18.93 9.97 -8.49
CA GLY A 90 -18.03 11.09 -8.18
C GLY A 90 -18.10 11.61 -6.75
N LYS A 91 -18.53 10.78 -5.80
CA LYS A 91 -18.67 11.16 -4.38
C LYS A 91 -17.40 10.99 -3.58
N SER A 92 -16.31 10.56 -4.20
CA SER A 92 -15.01 10.31 -3.57
C SER A 92 -14.97 9.23 -2.48
N ILE A 93 -16.10 8.60 -2.15
CA ILE A 93 -16.16 7.50 -1.16
C ILE A 93 -15.33 6.30 -1.65
N PHE A 94 -15.49 5.94 -2.92
CA PHE A 94 -14.70 4.87 -3.53
C PHE A 94 -13.20 5.15 -3.42
N LEU A 95 -12.75 6.37 -3.69
CA LEU A 95 -11.35 6.77 -3.62
C LEU A 95 -10.80 6.67 -2.19
N LEU A 96 -11.58 7.12 -1.20
CA LEU A 96 -11.21 6.98 0.21
C LEU A 96 -11.08 5.51 0.61
N VAL A 97 -12.03 4.66 0.20
CA VAL A 97 -11.95 3.20 0.45
C VAL A 97 -10.71 2.62 -0.21
N MET A 98 -10.39 3.03 -1.44
CA MET A 98 -9.19 2.56 -2.15
C MET A 98 -7.89 2.94 -1.44
N ASN A 99 -7.79 4.13 -0.84
CA ASN A 99 -6.65 4.50 -0.01
C ASN A 99 -6.43 3.47 1.12
N TYR A 100 -7.49 3.10 1.85
CA TYR A 100 -7.42 2.10 2.91
C TYR A 100 -7.08 0.69 2.40
N VAL A 101 -7.65 0.30 1.25
CA VAL A 101 -7.36 -0.99 0.62
C VAL A 101 -5.89 -1.09 0.21
N ILE A 102 -5.32 -0.04 -0.40
CA ILE A 102 -3.92 -0.02 -0.81
C ILE A 102 -3.00 -0.12 0.41
N VAL A 103 -3.31 0.58 1.49
CA VAL A 103 -2.58 0.48 2.76
C VAL A 103 -2.69 -0.93 3.35
N ALA A 104 -3.88 -1.54 3.33
CA ALA A 104 -4.08 -2.92 3.79
C ALA A 104 -3.26 -3.92 2.96
N MET A 105 -3.16 -3.72 1.64
CA MET A 105 -2.31 -4.55 0.77
C MET A 105 -0.82 -4.45 1.17
N ALA A 106 -0.34 -3.27 1.55
CA ALA A 106 1.01 -3.10 2.07
C ALA A 106 1.21 -3.88 3.38
N VAL A 107 0.24 -3.85 4.30
CA VAL A 107 0.27 -4.67 5.54
C VAL A 107 0.38 -6.15 5.21
N VAL A 108 -0.45 -6.65 4.27
CA VAL A 108 -0.42 -8.07 3.84
C VAL A 108 0.93 -8.44 3.23
N LEU A 109 1.52 -7.54 2.42
CA LEU A 109 2.84 -7.77 1.84
C LEU A 109 3.92 -7.88 2.92
N PHE A 110 3.98 -6.95 3.85
CA PHE A 110 4.93 -7.00 4.97
C PHE A 110 4.71 -8.22 5.88
N TRP A 111 3.47 -8.61 6.13
CA TRP A 111 3.16 -9.83 6.84
C TRP A 111 3.75 -11.08 6.14
N ARG A 112 3.60 -11.18 4.81
CA ARG A 112 4.19 -12.27 4.01
C ARG A 112 5.71 -12.28 4.09
N ILE A 113 6.34 -11.10 3.97
CA ILE A 113 7.79 -10.95 4.10
C ILE A 113 8.25 -11.38 5.49
N SER A 114 7.61 -10.89 6.55
CA SER A 114 7.95 -11.23 7.94
C SER A 114 7.84 -12.73 8.20
N ARG A 115 6.77 -13.37 7.72
CA ARG A 115 6.61 -14.83 7.83
C ARG A 115 7.73 -15.61 7.14
N ALA A 116 8.18 -15.15 5.99
CA ALA A 116 9.25 -15.80 5.24
C ALA A 116 10.62 -15.60 5.93
N GLN A 117 10.92 -14.37 6.34
CA GLN A 117 12.18 -14.03 7.02
C GLN A 117 12.35 -14.73 8.36
N LEU A 118 11.26 -14.95 9.09
CA LEU A 118 11.26 -15.58 10.41
C LEU A 118 10.99 -17.08 10.35
N ALA A 119 11.12 -17.72 9.18
CA ALA A 119 10.90 -19.17 9.00
C ALA A 119 11.86 -20.04 9.81
N HIS A 120 13.03 -19.51 10.17
CA HIS A 120 14.05 -20.19 10.98
C HIS A 120 13.69 -20.29 12.48
N LEU A 121 12.71 -19.50 12.94
CA LEU A 121 12.26 -19.54 14.34
C LEU A 121 11.31 -20.72 14.58
N SER A 122 11.24 -21.18 15.84
CA SER A 122 10.21 -22.13 16.26
C SER A 122 8.81 -21.59 16.01
N ASP A 123 7.83 -22.45 15.74
CA ASP A 123 6.47 -22.04 15.36
C ASP A 123 5.79 -21.06 16.36
N PRO A 124 5.88 -21.25 17.69
CA PRO A 124 5.32 -20.29 18.64
C PRO A 124 6.02 -18.92 18.58
N ALA A 125 7.37 -18.90 18.53
CA ALA A 125 8.14 -17.66 18.49
C ALA A 125 7.88 -16.91 17.19
N ARG A 126 7.90 -17.63 16.04
CA ARG A 126 7.58 -17.05 14.73
C ARG A 126 6.19 -16.41 14.71
N ARG A 127 5.18 -17.14 15.16
CA ARG A 127 3.79 -16.67 15.18
C ARG A 127 3.65 -15.41 16.02
N ASN A 128 4.24 -15.36 17.20
CA ASN A 128 4.18 -14.20 18.08
C ASN A 128 4.90 -12.99 17.45
N THR A 129 6.13 -13.18 16.94
CA THR A 129 6.90 -12.09 16.33
C THR A 129 6.18 -11.54 15.09
N VAL A 130 5.67 -12.41 14.21
CA VAL A 130 4.88 -11.98 13.04
C VAL A 130 3.63 -11.22 13.47
N PHE A 131 2.94 -11.67 14.51
CA PHE A 131 1.75 -11.00 15.04
C PHE A 131 2.08 -9.60 15.54
N PHE A 132 3.10 -9.44 16.39
CA PHE A 132 3.52 -8.14 16.90
C PHE A 132 3.97 -7.19 15.77
N THR A 133 4.78 -7.69 14.84
CA THR A 133 5.21 -6.90 13.68
C THR A 133 4.02 -6.44 12.86
N THR A 134 3.03 -7.30 12.67
CA THR A 134 1.80 -6.95 11.94
C THR A 134 0.99 -5.90 12.68
N CYS A 135 0.77 -6.06 13.98
CA CYS A 135 0.06 -5.05 14.79
C CYS A 135 0.79 -3.69 14.77
N PHE A 136 2.11 -3.69 14.89
CA PHE A 136 2.92 -2.48 14.78
C PHE A 136 2.76 -1.80 13.42
N LEU A 137 2.84 -2.57 12.33
CA LEU A 137 2.67 -2.04 10.97
C LEU A 137 1.26 -1.49 10.74
N VAL A 138 0.23 -2.16 11.24
CA VAL A 138 -1.15 -1.65 11.18
C VAL A 138 -1.25 -0.32 11.93
N ALA A 139 -0.77 -0.26 13.18
CA ALA A 139 -0.80 0.97 13.96
C ALA A 139 -0.02 2.10 13.26
N TRP A 140 1.16 1.80 12.72
CA TRP A 140 2.01 2.76 12.02
C TRP A 140 1.39 3.28 10.73
N LEU A 141 0.82 2.39 9.89
CA LEU A 141 0.28 2.74 8.59
C LEU A 141 -1.11 3.39 8.66
N TYR A 142 -1.84 3.18 9.77
CA TYR A 142 -3.15 3.81 9.98
C TYR A 142 -3.12 4.92 11.04
N GLN A 143 -1.95 5.38 11.46
CA GLN A 143 -1.85 6.46 12.43
C GLN A 143 -2.47 7.76 11.90
N TRP A 144 -3.21 8.45 12.75
CA TRP A 144 -3.94 9.65 12.36
C TRP A 144 -3.04 10.86 12.06
N MET A 145 -1.77 10.81 12.40
CA MET A 145 -0.81 11.86 12.00
C MET A 145 -0.66 11.99 10.48
N GLN A 146 -1.03 10.96 9.71
CA GLN A 146 -1.11 11.03 8.24
C GLN A 146 -2.55 11.25 7.74
N GLN A 147 -3.36 12.01 8.49
CA GLN A 147 -4.77 12.28 8.17
C GLN A 147 -4.98 12.78 6.73
N GLU A 148 -4.10 13.65 6.23
CA GLU A 148 -4.17 14.14 4.86
C GLU A 148 -4.10 13.00 3.84
N ASN A 149 -3.23 12.01 4.06
CA ASN A 149 -3.12 10.86 3.16
C ASN A 149 -4.34 9.93 3.26
N LEU A 150 -4.90 9.74 4.44
CA LEU A 150 -6.02 8.82 4.66
C LEU A 150 -7.39 9.43 4.34
N ALA A 151 -7.58 10.73 4.65
CA ALA A 151 -8.87 11.40 4.54
C ALA A 151 -9.03 12.24 3.26
N TRP A 152 -7.97 12.43 2.47
CA TRP A 152 -8.07 13.12 1.18
C TRP A 152 -8.15 12.10 0.04
N ALA A 153 -9.24 12.12 -0.70
CA ALA A 153 -9.54 11.15 -1.76
C ALA A 153 -8.52 11.16 -2.93
N PHE A 154 -7.75 12.22 -3.08
CA PHE A 154 -6.72 12.37 -4.10
C PHE A 154 -5.46 11.53 -3.85
N GLN A 155 -5.25 10.97 -2.66
CA GLN A 155 -3.95 10.47 -2.19
C GLN A 155 -3.55 9.05 -2.63
N SER A 156 -4.33 8.37 -3.46
CA SER A 156 -4.02 7.02 -3.92
C SER A 156 -2.64 6.88 -4.58
N GLN A 157 -2.13 7.94 -5.25
CA GLN A 157 -0.81 7.94 -5.88
C GLN A 157 0.34 7.79 -4.87
N PHE A 158 0.22 8.37 -3.68
CA PHE A 158 1.26 8.26 -2.64
C PHE A 158 1.36 6.84 -2.10
N PHE A 159 0.22 6.18 -1.89
CA PHE A 159 0.18 4.80 -1.44
C PHE A 159 0.63 3.82 -2.53
N LEU A 160 0.22 4.04 -3.78
CA LEU A 160 0.64 3.22 -4.92
C LEU A 160 2.13 3.36 -5.21
N ALA A 161 2.69 4.57 -5.07
CA ALA A 161 4.12 4.82 -5.25
C ALA A 161 5.01 4.11 -4.23
N GLN A 162 4.44 3.69 -3.10
CA GLN A 162 5.12 2.85 -2.11
C GLN A 162 4.83 1.37 -2.34
N LEU A 163 3.57 1.00 -2.55
CA LEU A 163 3.15 -0.40 -2.66
C LEU A 163 3.74 -1.10 -3.89
N LEU A 164 3.69 -0.46 -5.08
CA LEU A 164 4.10 -1.13 -6.31
C LEU A 164 5.60 -1.46 -6.37
N PRO A 165 6.52 -0.54 -6.00
CA PRO A 165 7.93 -0.91 -5.88
C PRO A 165 8.16 -2.04 -4.87
N LEU A 166 7.51 -2.00 -3.70
CA LEU A 166 7.62 -3.07 -2.71
C LEU A 166 7.13 -4.42 -3.27
N CYS A 167 6.01 -4.43 -4.00
CA CYS A 167 5.53 -5.63 -4.68
C CYS A 167 6.54 -6.11 -5.74
N ALA A 168 7.09 -5.19 -6.55
CA ALA A 168 8.06 -5.51 -7.58
C ALA A 168 9.31 -6.17 -6.99
N PHE A 169 9.88 -5.60 -5.93
CA PHE A 169 11.03 -6.18 -5.23
C PHE A 169 10.70 -7.54 -4.58
N TYR A 170 9.53 -7.66 -3.96
CA TYR A 170 9.11 -8.93 -3.36
C TYR A 170 8.99 -10.04 -4.40
N VAL A 171 8.36 -9.76 -5.54
CA VAL A 171 8.20 -10.72 -6.64
C VAL A 171 9.54 -11.02 -7.30
N LEU A 172 10.43 -10.02 -7.47
CA LEU A 172 11.78 -10.21 -7.98
C LEU A 172 12.60 -11.12 -7.05
N HIS A 173 12.57 -10.89 -5.75
CA HIS A 173 13.22 -11.77 -4.77
C HIS A 173 12.70 -13.21 -4.85
N LYS A 174 11.38 -13.36 -4.99
CA LYS A 174 10.76 -14.69 -5.16
C LYS A 174 11.16 -15.38 -6.47
N SER A 175 11.42 -14.63 -7.54
CA SER A 175 11.84 -15.21 -8.82
C SER A 175 13.18 -15.94 -8.72
N ALA A 176 14.09 -15.46 -7.86
CA ALA A 176 15.38 -16.10 -7.61
C ALA A 176 15.28 -17.42 -6.81
N LEU A 177 14.14 -17.71 -6.20
CA LEU A 177 13.92 -18.83 -5.29
C LEU A 177 12.92 -19.87 -5.83
N ASN A 178 12.40 -19.73 -7.06
CA ASN A 178 11.27 -20.50 -7.54
C ASN A 178 11.56 -21.21 -8.88
N ASP A 179 11.00 -22.41 -9.07
CA ASP A 179 11.03 -23.14 -10.34
C ASP A 179 10.33 -22.41 -11.51
N LYS A 180 9.40 -21.49 -11.20
CA LYS A 180 8.74 -20.61 -12.18
C LYS A 180 9.44 -19.24 -12.29
N ALA A 181 10.76 -19.21 -12.21
CA ALA A 181 11.58 -17.99 -12.19
C ALA A 181 11.24 -17.01 -13.31
N GLN A 182 11.03 -17.48 -14.53
CA GLN A 182 10.77 -16.62 -15.69
C GLN A 182 9.44 -15.86 -15.58
N LEU A 183 8.34 -16.53 -15.20
CA LEU A 183 7.03 -15.88 -15.06
C LEU A 183 7.02 -14.85 -13.93
N THR A 184 7.60 -15.22 -12.79
CA THR A 184 7.70 -14.30 -11.64
C THR A 184 8.64 -13.13 -11.93
N PHE A 185 9.71 -13.33 -12.71
CA PHE A 185 10.58 -12.26 -13.16
C PHE A 185 9.84 -11.27 -14.07
N VAL A 186 9.10 -11.78 -15.07
CA VAL A 186 8.27 -10.93 -15.93
C VAL A 186 7.25 -10.13 -15.12
N ALA A 187 6.57 -10.77 -14.15
CA ALA A 187 5.64 -10.09 -13.27
C ALA A 187 6.33 -8.98 -12.44
N ALA A 188 7.54 -9.22 -11.94
CA ALA A 188 8.32 -8.20 -11.23
C ALA A 188 8.66 -7.01 -12.14
N CYS A 189 9.08 -7.27 -13.39
CA CYS A 189 9.35 -6.22 -14.37
C CYS A 189 8.09 -5.39 -14.69
N LEU A 190 6.95 -6.04 -14.89
CA LEU A 190 5.69 -5.35 -15.13
C LEU A 190 5.29 -4.45 -13.96
N LEU A 191 5.43 -4.93 -12.72
CA LEU A 191 5.19 -4.11 -11.52
C LEU A 191 6.16 -2.93 -11.44
N GLY A 192 7.44 -3.13 -11.76
CA GLY A 192 8.43 -2.06 -11.80
C GLY A 192 8.11 -1.00 -12.86
N ILE A 193 7.71 -1.42 -14.06
CA ILE A 193 7.27 -0.51 -15.13
C ILE A 193 6.02 0.26 -14.70
N THR A 194 5.05 -0.42 -14.14
CA THR A 194 3.79 0.17 -13.67
C THR A 194 4.01 1.20 -12.56
N SER A 195 5.06 1.00 -11.74
CA SER A 195 5.45 1.95 -10.68
C SER A 195 5.77 3.35 -11.25
N ALA A 196 6.29 3.45 -12.47
CA ALA A 196 6.56 4.73 -13.13
C ALA A 196 5.28 5.56 -13.41
N GLY A 197 4.11 4.93 -13.39
CA GLY A 197 2.81 5.58 -13.54
C GLY A 197 2.13 5.97 -12.23
N THR A 198 2.84 5.92 -11.10
CA THR A 198 2.30 6.30 -9.77
C THR A 198 2.71 7.70 -9.33
N MET A 199 4.00 7.97 -9.34
CA MET A 199 4.63 9.26 -9.02
C MET A 199 6.06 9.30 -9.61
N ALA A 200 6.73 10.45 -9.55
CA ALA A 200 8.09 10.61 -10.07
C ALA A 200 9.11 9.62 -9.43
N ASN A 201 9.00 9.35 -8.14
CA ASN A 201 9.85 8.38 -7.44
C ASN A 201 9.61 6.92 -7.86
N GLY A 202 8.46 6.58 -8.45
CA GLY A 202 8.18 5.26 -8.99
C GLY A 202 9.12 4.86 -10.15
N ILE A 203 9.70 5.83 -10.85
CA ILE A 203 10.70 5.59 -11.93
C ILE A 203 11.95 4.91 -11.36
N LEU A 204 12.31 5.17 -10.11
CA LEU A 204 13.48 4.58 -9.46
C LEU A 204 13.34 3.06 -9.20
N ALA A 205 12.13 2.51 -9.28
CA ALA A 205 11.90 1.08 -9.03
C ALA A 205 12.76 0.21 -9.96
N LEU A 206 12.75 0.48 -11.28
CA LEU A 206 13.49 -0.33 -12.25
C LEU A 206 15.01 -0.31 -12.07
N PRO A 207 15.71 0.85 -12.00
CA PRO A 207 17.15 0.86 -11.80
C PRO A 207 17.56 0.24 -10.46
N LEU A 208 16.76 0.43 -9.40
CA LEU A 208 17.02 -0.21 -8.11
C LEU A 208 16.79 -1.73 -8.17
N MET A 209 15.82 -2.24 -8.93
CA MET A 209 15.63 -3.67 -9.17
C MET A 209 16.81 -4.28 -9.92
N VAL A 210 17.38 -3.57 -10.90
CA VAL A 210 18.60 -4.00 -11.60
C VAL A 210 19.76 -4.08 -10.63
N ALA A 211 19.99 -3.04 -9.82
CA ALA A 211 21.03 -3.05 -8.79
C ALA A 211 20.85 -4.21 -7.81
N TYR A 212 19.63 -4.43 -7.33
CA TYR A 212 19.31 -5.56 -6.46
C TYR A 212 19.63 -6.90 -7.12
N ALA A 213 19.24 -7.11 -8.38
CA ALA A 213 19.49 -8.37 -9.09
C ALA A 213 20.98 -8.65 -9.30
N LEU A 214 21.81 -7.59 -9.44
CA LEU A 214 23.27 -7.74 -9.55
C LEU A 214 23.94 -8.09 -8.22
N ILE A 215 23.43 -7.56 -7.09
CA ILE A 215 23.97 -7.81 -5.75
C ILE A 215 23.51 -9.16 -5.19
N ALA A 216 22.31 -9.59 -5.53
CA ALA A 216 21.69 -10.83 -5.00
C ALA A 216 22.13 -12.11 -5.77
N ARG A 217 23.01 -11.99 -6.77
CA ARG A 217 23.65 -13.12 -7.46
C ARG A 217 24.78 -13.67 -6.61
#